data_6aefe99520aabe360857ea27b3964189
#
_entry.id   6aefe99520aabe360857ea27b3964189
#
_cell.length_a   1.000
_cell.length_b   1.000
_cell.length_c   1.000
_cell.angle_alpha   90.00
_cell.angle_beta   90.00
_cell.angle_gamma   90.00
#
_symmetry.space_group_name_H-M   'P 1'
#
loop_
_entity.id
_entity.type
_entity.pdbx_description
1 polymer ?
#
loop_
_entity_poly.entity_id
_entity_poly.type
_entity_poly.pdbx_seq_one_letter_code
_entity_poly.pdbx_strand_id
1 'polypeptide(L)'
;MTSSSSENRNINQMHLVRLISMIPGPHYVAWTLISIAIFLVSFFILLRFERSFVYMDTFCILSIIIAMEGIIISWAHDKWDSFQDILLGIVDLNREDIIKLSQKQAAEIFNNPKMIAFALLFILFVHLIGVDYHDLSFASDASYFAFKSAYYLAVYLEGAGLYILIMTALAVHNIGLLPLRLDALYSDYHSIGTIYSQFTICAAMVYIVWGFFQIIVPPQFSSIQTIVWFSGFALVLFAYFLLPQYSIHKMMISTKKERFELFSSQMRAAMDGPFEVPT
;
A
#
# COMPACT_ATOMS: atom_id res chain seq x y z
N MET A 1 -22.67 -0.49 27.29
CA MET A 1 -21.88 0.66 26.78
C MET A 1 -21.12 0.24 25.52
N THR A 2 -21.84 -0.08 24.44
CA THR A 2 -21.25 -0.65 23.18
C THR A 2 -21.71 0.05 21.90
N SER A 3 -22.39 1.21 22.00
CA SER A 3 -22.94 1.92 20.83
C SER A 3 -22.06 3.07 20.28
N SER A 4 -21.05 3.53 21.02
CA SER A 4 -20.21 4.66 20.56
C SER A 4 -19.05 4.26 19.65
N SER A 5 -18.71 2.96 19.59
CA SER A 5 -17.57 2.50 18.75
C SER A 5 -17.93 2.30 17.26
N SER A 6 -19.21 2.07 16.93
CA SER A 6 -19.65 1.86 15.56
C SER A 6 -19.87 3.17 14.79
N GLU A 7 -20.24 4.24 15.45
CA GLU A 7 -20.52 5.53 14.82
C GLU A 7 -19.24 6.28 14.43
N ASN A 8 -18.16 6.13 15.19
CA ASN A 8 -16.84 6.70 14.86
C ASN A 8 -16.10 5.93 13.73
N ARG A 9 -16.44 4.67 13.47
CA ARG A 9 -15.86 3.91 12.33
C ARG A 9 -16.29 4.45 10.96
N ASN A 10 -17.48 5.04 10.86
CA ASN A 10 -18.01 5.52 9.57
C ASN A 10 -17.38 6.82 9.05
N ILE A 11 -16.74 7.62 9.91
CA ILE A 11 -16.26 8.96 9.53
C ILE A 11 -14.93 8.90 8.76
N ASN A 12 -14.13 7.84 8.93
CA ASN A 12 -12.80 7.72 8.31
C ASN A 12 -12.69 6.59 7.28
N GLN A 13 -13.80 6.05 6.80
CA GLN A 13 -13.73 5.03 5.74
C GLN A 13 -13.22 5.65 4.44
N MET A 14 -12.17 5.03 3.89
CA MET A 14 -11.64 5.36 2.58
C MET A 14 -12.77 5.30 1.53
N HIS A 15 -12.87 6.32 0.66
CA HIS A 15 -13.96 6.43 -0.33
C HIS A 15 -14.08 5.18 -1.21
N LEU A 16 -12.97 4.56 -1.61
CA LEU A 16 -12.97 3.31 -2.38
C LEU A 16 -13.58 2.15 -1.59
N VAL A 17 -13.23 1.99 -0.32
CA VAL A 17 -13.79 0.97 0.56
C VAL A 17 -15.28 1.22 0.80
N ARG A 18 -15.67 2.47 1.00
CA ARG A 18 -17.09 2.85 1.16
C ARG A 18 -17.90 2.55 -0.11
N LEU A 19 -17.35 2.85 -1.28
CA LEU A 19 -18.03 2.60 -2.56
C LEU A 19 -18.25 1.10 -2.76
N ILE A 20 -17.28 0.26 -2.39
CA ILE A 20 -17.33 -1.18 -2.52
C ILE A 20 -18.23 -1.83 -1.47
N SER A 21 -18.30 -1.27 -0.26
CA SER A 21 -19.18 -1.78 0.80
C SER A 21 -20.67 -1.70 0.45
N MET A 22 -21.04 -0.98 -0.62
CA MET A 22 -22.39 -1.02 -1.20
C MET A 22 -22.69 -2.34 -1.90
N ILE A 23 -21.68 -3.10 -2.30
CA ILE A 23 -21.82 -4.43 -2.90
C ILE A 23 -21.76 -5.45 -1.76
N PRO A 24 -22.80 -6.28 -1.56
CA PRO A 24 -22.79 -7.25 -0.49
C PRO A 24 -21.73 -8.32 -0.73
N GLY A 25 -20.91 -8.58 0.30
CA GLY A 25 -19.87 -9.60 0.28
C GLY A 25 -18.48 -9.08 0.63
N PRO A 26 -17.48 -9.95 0.61
CA PRO A 26 -16.08 -9.55 0.84
C PRO A 26 -15.57 -8.61 -0.25
N HIS A 27 -14.70 -7.68 0.10
CA HIS A 27 -14.15 -6.65 -0.81
C HIS A 27 -13.52 -7.23 -2.08
N TYR A 28 -12.83 -8.39 -1.99
CA TYR A 28 -12.24 -9.05 -3.15
C TYR A 28 -13.29 -9.53 -4.16
N VAL A 29 -14.46 -9.97 -3.70
CA VAL A 29 -15.57 -10.37 -4.59
C VAL A 29 -16.13 -9.13 -5.32
N ALA A 30 -16.30 -8.03 -4.61
CA ALA A 30 -16.82 -6.79 -5.19
C ALA A 30 -15.87 -6.26 -6.28
N TRP A 31 -14.57 -6.21 -6.03
CA TRP A 31 -13.58 -5.79 -7.03
C TRP A 31 -13.53 -6.74 -8.23
N THR A 32 -13.62 -8.05 -8.01
CA THR A 32 -13.68 -9.03 -9.09
C THR A 32 -14.93 -8.82 -9.95
N LEU A 33 -16.09 -8.58 -9.34
CA LEU A 33 -17.34 -8.33 -10.08
C LEU A 33 -17.26 -7.03 -10.89
N ILE A 34 -16.72 -5.95 -10.32
CA ILE A 34 -16.51 -4.68 -11.03
C ILE A 34 -15.60 -4.91 -12.25
N SER A 35 -14.51 -5.63 -12.07
CA SER A 35 -13.55 -5.95 -13.11
C SER A 35 -14.16 -6.78 -14.25
N ILE A 36 -14.93 -7.81 -13.88
CA ILE A 36 -15.69 -8.62 -14.87
C ILE A 36 -16.69 -7.74 -15.60
N ALA A 37 -17.40 -6.85 -14.91
CA ALA A 37 -18.36 -5.96 -15.55
C ALA A 37 -17.67 -5.02 -16.55
N ILE A 38 -16.54 -4.43 -16.19
CA ILE A 38 -15.73 -3.59 -17.09
C ILE A 38 -15.28 -4.40 -18.31
N PHE A 39 -14.76 -5.62 -18.10
CA PHE A 39 -14.37 -6.49 -19.20
C PHE A 39 -15.54 -6.81 -20.13
N LEU A 40 -16.70 -7.23 -19.60
CA LEU A 40 -17.87 -7.58 -20.39
C LEU A 40 -18.40 -6.38 -21.18
N VAL A 41 -18.51 -5.21 -20.56
CA VAL A 41 -18.93 -3.98 -21.25
C VAL A 41 -17.97 -3.65 -22.40
N SER A 42 -16.67 -3.70 -22.14
CA SER A 42 -15.64 -3.46 -23.17
C SER A 42 -15.69 -4.50 -24.29
N PHE A 43 -15.88 -5.76 -23.93
CA PHE A 43 -16.06 -6.85 -24.89
C PHE A 43 -17.26 -6.64 -25.82
N PHE A 44 -18.42 -6.27 -25.27
CA PHE A 44 -19.60 -5.95 -26.09
C PHE A 44 -19.41 -4.74 -26.98
N ILE A 45 -18.69 -3.72 -26.52
CA ILE A 45 -18.32 -2.54 -27.32
C ILE A 45 -17.41 -2.96 -28.47
N LEU A 46 -16.37 -3.77 -28.21
CA LEU A 46 -15.48 -4.28 -29.26
C LEU A 46 -16.25 -5.10 -30.30
N LEU A 47 -17.11 -6.04 -29.87
CA LEU A 47 -17.90 -6.85 -30.79
C LEU A 47 -18.82 -5.99 -31.67
N ARG A 48 -19.39 -4.95 -31.11
CA ARG A 48 -20.38 -4.12 -31.82
C ARG A 48 -19.73 -3.14 -32.80
N PHE A 49 -18.58 -2.56 -32.45
CA PHE A 49 -18.01 -1.42 -33.17
C PHE A 49 -16.69 -1.75 -33.88
N GLU A 50 -15.83 -2.58 -33.30
CA GLU A 50 -14.55 -2.94 -33.94
C GLU A 50 -14.68 -4.15 -34.86
N ARG A 51 -15.64 -5.02 -34.61
CA ARG A 51 -15.81 -6.30 -35.35
C ARG A 51 -14.53 -7.15 -35.36
N SER A 52 -13.64 -6.91 -34.42
CA SER A 52 -12.33 -7.53 -34.29
C SER A 52 -12.00 -7.81 -32.83
N PHE A 53 -11.18 -8.81 -32.56
CA PHE A 53 -10.73 -9.19 -31.22
C PHE A 53 -9.33 -8.67 -30.91
N VAL A 54 -8.76 -7.78 -31.74
CA VAL A 54 -7.36 -7.34 -31.66
C VAL A 54 -7.02 -6.71 -30.31
N TYR A 55 -7.98 -6.02 -29.67
CA TYR A 55 -7.76 -5.36 -28.37
C TYR A 55 -8.32 -6.12 -27.19
N MET A 56 -8.77 -7.35 -27.35
CA MET A 56 -9.39 -8.14 -26.29
C MET A 56 -8.41 -8.42 -25.16
N ASP A 57 -7.17 -8.75 -25.51
CA ASP A 57 -6.11 -9.01 -24.53
C ASP A 57 -5.80 -7.77 -23.68
N THR A 58 -5.81 -6.60 -24.33
CA THR A 58 -5.63 -5.30 -23.67
C THR A 58 -6.69 -5.05 -22.60
N PHE A 59 -7.97 -5.24 -22.92
CA PHE A 59 -9.05 -5.06 -21.96
C PHE A 59 -9.05 -6.13 -20.87
N CYS A 60 -8.67 -7.36 -21.22
CA CYS A 60 -8.55 -8.44 -20.24
C CYS A 60 -7.50 -8.08 -19.17
N ILE A 61 -6.31 -7.63 -19.57
CA ILE A 61 -5.24 -7.28 -18.65
C ILE A 61 -5.60 -6.03 -17.83
N LEU A 62 -6.17 -4.99 -18.44
CA LEU A 62 -6.65 -3.82 -17.69
C LEU A 62 -7.66 -4.20 -16.62
N SER A 63 -8.57 -5.12 -16.93
CA SER A 63 -9.54 -5.62 -15.96
C SER A 63 -8.87 -6.38 -14.82
N ILE A 64 -7.85 -7.17 -15.10
CA ILE A 64 -7.05 -7.86 -14.08
C ILE A 64 -6.31 -6.85 -13.20
N ILE A 65 -5.71 -5.80 -13.78
CA ILE A 65 -5.03 -4.73 -13.04
C ILE A 65 -6.01 -4.06 -12.08
N ILE A 66 -7.19 -3.64 -12.57
CA ILE A 66 -8.23 -2.99 -11.75
C ILE A 66 -8.67 -3.89 -10.60
N ALA A 67 -8.89 -5.20 -10.85
CA ALA A 67 -9.22 -6.14 -9.79
C ALA A 67 -8.12 -6.23 -8.74
N MET A 68 -6.89 -6.43 -9.18
CA MET A 68 -5.73 -6.62 -8.31
C MET A 68 -5.48 -5.38 -7.44
N GLU A 69 -5.41 -4.20 -8.04
CA GLU A 69 -5.18 -2.95 -7.32
C GLU A 69 -6.29 -2.68 -6.32
N GLY A 70 -7.55 -2.82 -6.73
CA GLY A 70 -8.67 -2.63 -5.83
C GLY A 70 -8.69 -3.60 -4.65
N ILE A 71 -8.38 -4.87 -4.88
CA ILE A 71 -8.25 -5.89 -3.83
C ILE A 71 -7.12 -5.53 -2.86
N ILE A 72 -5.95 -5.15 -3.38
CA ILE A 72 -4.77 -4.81 -2.57
C ILE A 72 -5.04 -3.56 -1.72
N ILE A 73 -5.65 -2.52 -2.29
CA ILE A 73 -6.01 -1.29 -1.57
C ILE A 73 -6.99 -1.60 -0.42
N SER A 74 -8.01 -2.41 -0.69
CA SER A 74 -8.99 -2.80 0.34
C SER A 74 -8.35 -3.68 1.43
N TRP A 75 -7.51 -4.62 1.03
CA TRP A 75 -6.75 -5.46 1.94
C TRP A 75 -5.80 -4.63 2.82
N ALA A 76 -5.12 -3.63 2.26
CA ALA A 76 -4.26 -2.73 3.00
C ALA A 76 -5.02 -1.96 4.09
N HIS A 77 -6.24 -1.50 3.78
CA HIS A 77 -7.12 -0.85 4.75
C HIS A 77 -7.50 -1.79 5.90
N ASP A 78 -7.90 -3.03 5.60
CA ASP A 78 -8.31 -4.01 6.61
C ASP A 78 -7.13 -4.45 7.50
N LYS A 79 -5.92 -4.51 6.93
CA LYS A 79 -4.70 -4.89 7.66
C LYS A 79 -4.22 -3.83 8.64
N TRP A 80 -4.62 -2.57 8.48
CA TRP A 80 -4.23 -1.52 9.40
C TRP A 80 -4.73 -1.72 10.82
N ASP A 81 -5.93 -2.30 11.00
CA ASP A 81 -6.46 -2.63 12.33
C ASP A 81 -5.56 -3.65 13.07
N SER A 82 -5.04 -4.65 12.34
CA SER A 82 -4.07 -5.61 12.89
C SER A 82 -2.72 -4.98 13.28
N PHE A 83 -2.34 -3.91 12.56
CA PHE A 83 -1.10 -3.17 12.84
C PHE A 83 -1.17 -2.41 14.16
N GLN A 84 -2.35 -1.92 14.55
CA GLN A 84 -2.56 -1.29 15.85
C GLN A 84 -2.27 -2.25 17.02
N ASP A 85 -2.70 -3.51 16.92
CA ASP A 85 -2.47 -4.51 17.96
C ASP A 85 -0.96 -4.81 18.12
N ILE A 86 -0.22 -4.83 17.01
CA ILE A 86 1.24 -5.00 17.04
C ILE A 86 1.92 -3.80 17.71
N LEU A 87 1.49 -2.57 17.43
CA LEU A 87 2.03 -1.37 18.08
C LEU A 87 1.85 -1.40 19.60
N LEU A 88 0.72 -1.90 20.09
CA LEU A 88 0.45 -2.06 21.53
C LEU A 88 1.45 -3.00 22.21
N GLY A 89 2.02 -3.96 21.48
CA GLY A 89 3.04 -4.88 22.01
C GLY A 89 4.46 -4.29 22.04
N ILE A 90 4.77 -3.32 21.18
CA ILE A 90 6.16 -2.91 20.91
C ILE A 90 6.50 -1.54 21.48
N VAL A 91 5.55 -0.60 21.47
CA VAL A 91 5.80 0.80 21.83
C VAL A 91 5.62 0.99 23.33
N ASP A 92 6.58 1.67 23.96
CA ASP A 92 6.54 2.02 25.39
C ASP A 92 5.80 3.34 25.64
N LEU A 93 4.52 3.33 25.31
CA LEU A 93 3.59 4.43 25.57
C LEU A 93 2.33 3.90 26.26
N ASN A 94 1.56 4.80 26.85
CA ASN A 94 0.26 4.45 27.39
C ASN A 94 -0.67 3.94 26.27
N ARG A 95 -1.53 2.98 26.58
CA ARG A 95 -2.46 2.38 25.62
C ARG A 95 -3.29 3.43 24.87
N GLU A 96 -3.76 4.46 25.56
CA GLU A 96 -4.55 5.54 24.96
C GLU A 96 -3.75 6.36 23.95
N ASP A 97 -2.46 6.61 24.22
CA ASP A 97 -1.59 7.36 23.35
C ASP A 97 -1.25 6.55 22.09
N ILE A 98 -1.05 5.23 22.22
CA ILE A 98 -0.85 4.32 21.08
C ILE A 98 -2.09 4.29 20.19
N ILE A 99 -3.29 4.19 20.78
CA ILE A 99 -4.54 4.21 20.03
C ILE A 99 -4.71 5.53 19.28
N LYS A 100 -4.48 6.68 19.94
CA LYS A 100 -4.53 8.01 19.29
C LYS A 100 -3.51 8.13 18.15
N LEU A 101 -2.28 7.63 18.36
CA LEU A 101 -1.23 7.64 17.35
C LEU A 101 -1.62 6.79 16.15
N SER A 102 -2.10 5.56 16.37
CA SER A 102 -2.55 4.67 15.31
C SER A 102 -3.72 5.26 14.52
N GLN A 103 -4.70 5.86 15.20
CA GLN A 103 -5.82 6.54 14.57
C GLN A 103 -5.38 7.75 13.74
N LYS A 104 -4.43 8.54 14.25
CA LYS A 104 -3.84 9.67 13.52
C LYS A 104 -3.12 9.20 12.26
N GLN A 105 -2.33 8.14 12.35
CA GLN A 105 -1.63 7.57 11.21
C GLN A 105 -2.60 6.97 10.18
N ALA A 106 -3.62 6.23 10.64
CA ALA A 106 -4.68 5.74 9.76
C ALA A 106 -5.39 6.88 9.02
N ALA A 107 -5.73 7.97 9.74
CA ALA A 107 -6.36 9.14 9.14
C ALA A 107 -5.48 9.84 8.10
N GLU A 108 -4.16 9.78 8.24
CA GLU A 108 -3.22 10.32 7.24
C GLU A 108 -3.05 9.37 6.04
N ILE A 109 -2.88 8.07 6.27
CA ILE A 109 -2.69 7.05 5.22
C ILE A 109 -3.94 6.95 4.35
N PHE A 110 -5.13 6.92 4.97
CA PHE A 110 -6.41 6.79 4.27
C PHE A 110 -7.12 8.14 4.08
N ASN A 111 -6.36 9.23 4.04
CA ASN A 111 -6.89 10.58 3.83
C ASN A 111 -7.45 10.73 2.42
N ASN A 112 -8.77 10.68 2.27
CA ASN A 112 -9.44 10.71 0.99
C ASN A 112 -9.04 11.92 0.12
N PRO A 113 -9.07 13.19 0.59
CA PRO A 113 -8.66 14.34 -0.20
C PRO A 113 -7.22 14.25 -0.71
N LYS A 114 -6.27 13.88 0.15
CA LYS A 114 -4.85 13.76 -0.22
C LYS A 114 -4.62 12.64 -1.21
N MET A 115 -5.24 11.48 -0.99
CA MET A 115 -5.15 10.32 -1.87
C MET A 115 -5.74 10.61 -3.26
N ILE A 116 -6.92 11.24 -3.32
CA ILE A 116 -7.54 11.64 -4.59
C ILE A 116 -6.64 12.65 -5.32
N ALA A 117 -6.15 13.68 -4.61
CA ALA A 117 -5.27 14.67 -5.20
C ALA A 117 -3.98 14.03 -5.75
N PHE A 118 -3.38 13.10 -4.99
CA PHE A 118 -2.19 12.39 -5.43
C PHE A 118 -2.47 11.49 -6.65
N ALA A 119 -3.58 10.75 -6.65
CA ALA A 119 -3.97 9.91 -7.78
C ALA A 119 -4.24 10.73 -9.06
N LEU A 120 -4.88 11.90 -8.93
CA LEU A 120 -5.09 12.81 -10.07
C LEU A 120 -3.77 13.42 -10.57
N LEU A 121 -2.86 13.78 -9.67
CA LEU A 121 -1.51 14.23 -10.05
C LEU A 121 -0.73 13.11 -10.74
N PHE A 122 -0.90 11.87 -10.30
CA PHE A 122 -0.28 10.70 -10.93
C PHE A 122 -0.82 10.47 -12.33
N ILE A 123 -2.14 10.59 -12.56
CA ILE A 123 -2.75 10.55 -13.90
C ILE A 123 -2.14 11.65 -14.79
N LEU A 124 -2.05 12.89 -14.27
CA LEU A 124 -1.45 13.99 -15.01
C LEU A 124 0.03 13.70 -15.35
N PHE A 125 0.79 13.16 -14.41
CA PHE A 125 2.17 12.76 -14.64
C PHE A 125 2.28 11.71 -15.75
N VAL A 126 1.46 10.65 -15.70
CA VAL A 126 1.41 9.59 -16.72
C VAL A 126 1.07 10.18 -18.09
N HIS A 127 0.12 11.12 -18.13
CA HIS A 127 -0.25 11.82 -19.36
C HIS A 127 0.92 12.67 -19.91
N LEU A 128 1.59 13.45 -19.06
CA LEU A 128 2.69 14.35 -19.46
C LEU A 128 3.92 13.59 -19.97
N ILE A 129 4.21 12.40 -19.44
CA ILE A 129 5.30 11.58 -19.94
C ILE A 129 4.94 10.78 -21.22
N GLY A 130 3.70 10.95 -21.74
CA GLY A 130 3.26 10.34 -22.99
C GLY A 130 2.98 8.84 -22.90
N VAL A 131 2.64 8.34 -21.69
CA VAL A 131 2.31 6.91 -21.44
C VAL A 131 0.82 6.63 -21.67
N ASP A 132 0.08 7.55 -22.23
CA ASP A 132 -1.38 7.46 -22.28
C ASP A 132 -1.95 6.74 -23.52
N TYR A 133 -1.12 6.08 -24.32
CA TYR A 133 -1.54 5.28 -25.48
C TYR A 133 -2.46 6.02 -26.45
N HIS A 134 -2.14 7.28 -26.78
CA HIS A 134 -2.93 8.08 -27.73
C HIS A 134 -3.05 7.47 -29.12
N ASP A 135 -2.10 6.66 -29.51
CA ASP A 135 -1.94 6.18 -30.88
C ASP A 135 -2.53 4.79 -31.13
N LEU A 136 -3.29 4.23 -30.16
CA LEU A 136 -4.08 3.05 -30.43
C LEU A 136 -5.20 3.42 -31.41
N SER A 137 -5.11 2.90 -32.63
CA SER A 137 -6.10 3.16 -33.70
C SER A 137 -7.32 2.29 -33.49
N PHE A 138 -8.27 2.75 -32.71
CA PHE A 138 -9.60 2.15 -32.65
C PHE A 138 -10.43 2.59 -33.86
N ALA A 139 -11.23 1.68 -34.42
CA ALA A 139 -12.12 1.99 -35.53
C ALA A 139 -13.33 2.84 -35.09
N SER A 140 -13.63 2.92 -33.79
CA SER A 140 -14.72 3.71 -33.25
C SER A 140 -14.33 4.51 -32.01
N ASP A 141 -14.95 5.69 -31.87
CA ASP A 141 -14.84 6.52 -30.67
C ASP A 141 -15.30 5.78 -29.41
N ALA A 142 -16.33 4.91 -29.52
CA ALA A 142 -16.86 4.15 -28.39
C ALA A 142 -15.80 3.20 -27.82
N SER A 143 -15.05 2.50 -28.67
CA SER A 143 -13.97 1.62 -28.25
C SER A 143 -12.80 2.40 -27.63
N TYR A 144 -12.47 3.54 -28.20
CA TYR A 144 -11.46 4.46 -27.68
C TYR A 144 -11.84 4.96 -26.27
N PHE A 145 -13.08 5.45 -26.09
CA PHE A 145 -13.55 5.92 -24.78
C PHE A 145 -13.63 4.79 -23.76
N ALA A 146 -14.05 3.59 -24.14
CA ALA A 146 -14.04 2.44 -23.24
C ALA A 146 -12.62 2.10 -22.77
N PHE A 147 -11.66 2.08 -23.69
CA PHE A 147 -10.25 1.87 -23.37
C PHE A 147 -9.73 2.96 -22.42
N LYS A 148 -9.90 4.24 -22.76
CA LYS A 148 -9.41 5.35 -21.94
C LYS A 148 -10.03 5.36 -20.55
N SER A 149 -11.32 5.04 -20.43
CA SER A 149 -12.00 4.96 -19.15
C SER A 149 -11.43 3.85 -18.27
N ALA A 150 -11.23 2.65 -18.81
CA ALA A 150 -10.62 1.54 -18.09
C ALA A 150 -9.17 1.83 -17.71
N TYR A 151 -8.41 2.39 -18.64
CA TYR A 151 -7.01 2.76 -18.44
C TYR A 151 -6.84 3.82 -17.34
N TYR A 152 -7.58 4.92 -17.39
CA TYR A 152 -7.49 5.96 -16.37
C TYR A 152 -8.03 5.50 -15.01
N LEU A 153 -8.99 4.57 -14.99
CA LEU A 153 -9.39 3.95 -13.72
C LEU A 153 -8.26 3.11 -13.12
N ALA A 154 -7.56 2.31 -13.92
CA ALA A 154 -6.40 1.55 -13.47
C ALA A 154 -5.29 2.50 -12.97
N VAL A 155 -4.92 3.53 -13.74
CA VAL A 155 -3.92 4.53 -13.32
C VAL A 155 -4.34 5.29 -12.05
N TYR A 156 -5.65 5.55 -11.87
CA TYR A 156 -6.16 6.15 -10.64
C TYR A 156 -5.95 5.23 -9.43
N LEU A 157 -6.28 3.95 -9.56
CA LEU A 157 -6.09 2.97 -8.49
C LEU A 157 -4.60 2.79 -8.18
N GLU A 158 -3.75 2.73 -9.20
CA GLU A 158 -2.30 2.69 -9.03
C GLU A 158 -1.77 3.90 -8.25
N GLY A 159 -2.20 5.11 -8.61
CA GLY A 159 -1.86 6.33 -7.89
C GLY A 159 -2.35 6.32 -6.44
N ALA A 160 -3.56 5.83 -6.18
CA ALA A 160 -4.09 5.66 -4.84
C ALA A 160 -3.29 4.62 -4.03
N GLY A 161 -2.96 3.49 -4.65
CA GLY A 161 -2.12 2.44 -4.05
C GLY A 161 -0.71 2.95 -3.73
N LEU A 162 -0.10 3.69 -4.64
CA LEU A 162 1.22 4.30 -4.44
C LEU A 162 1.21 5.32 -3.30
N TYR A 163 0.16 6.13 -3.18
CA TYR A 163 -0.03 7.04 -2.04
C TYR A 163 -0.06 6.26 -0.71
N ILE A 164 -0.88 5.21 -0.62
CA ILE A 164 -0.98 4.36 0.58
C ILE A 164 0.38 3.73 0.90
N LEU A 165 1.09 3.25 -0.11
CA LEU A 165 2.41 2.67 0.03
C LEU A 165 3.40 3.67 0.66
N ILE A 166 3.50 4.88 0.11
CA ILE A 166 4.40 5.94 0.61
C ILE A 166 4.02 6.31 2.05
N MET A 167 2.74 6.53 2.33
CA MET A 167 2.27 6.93 3.65
C MET A 167 2.47 5.83 4.70
N THR A 168 2.34 4.56 4.31
CA THR A 168 2.65 3.41 5.19
C THR A 168 4.14 3.35 5.51
N ALA A 169 5.03 3.58 4.52
CA ALA A 169 6.46 3.65 4.75
C ALA A 169 6.85 4.76 5.74
N LEU A 170 6.25 5.95 5.58
CA LEU A 170 6.45 7.08 6.49
C LEU A 170 5.92 6.78 7.90
N ALA A 171 4.76 6.11 8.01
CA ALA A 171 4.21 5.70 9.29
C ALA A 171 5.15 4.73 10.03
N VAL A 172 5.66 3.71 9.34
CA VAL A 172 6.63 2.75 9.92
C VAL A 172 7.94 3.45 10.29
N HIS A 173 8.42 4.38 9.45
CA HIS A 173 9.61 5.19 9.80
C HIS A 173 9.39 5.99 11.09
N ASN A 174 8.25 6.67 11.22
CA ASN A 174 7.90 7.47 12.40
C ASN A 174 7.78 6.62 13.66
N ILE A 175 7.26 5.40 13.55
CA ILE A 175 7.21 4.44 14.67
C ILE A 175 8.62 4.07 15.14
N GLY A 176 9.57 3.92 14.22
CA GLY A 176 10.98 3.67 14.54
C GLY A 176 11.67 4.80 15.32
N LEU A 177 11.02 5.95 15.50
CA LEU A 177 11.50 7.06 16.33
C LEU A 177 10.88 7.08 17.74
N LEU A 178 9.94 6.18 18.05
CA LEU A 178 9.25 6.12 19.35
C LEU A 178 10.05 5.31 20.37
N PRO A 179 9.83 5.55 21.68
CA PRO A 179 10.40 4.72 22.72
C PRO A 179 9.80 3.30 22.62
N LEU A 180 10.67 2.29 22.67
CA LEU A 180 10.27 0.90 22.57
C LEU A 180 10.28 0.22 23.91
N ARG A 181 9.38 -0.73 24.09
CA ARG A 181 9.35 -1.59 25.27
C ARG A 181 10.60 -2.46 25.30
N LEU A 182 11.32 -2.38 26.43
CA LEU A 182 12.53 -3.18 26.64
C LEU A 182 12.23 -4.69 26.79
N ASP A 183 11.01 -5.04 27.14
CA ASP A 183 10.51 -6.41 27.31
C ASP A 183 9.86 -7.00 26.06
N ALA A 184 9.74 -6.20 24.97
CA ALA A 184 9.19 -6.69 23.72
C ALA A 184 10.01 -7.88 23.17
N LEU A 185 9.30 -8.95 22.84
CA LEU A 185 9.91 -10.17 22.30
C LEU A 185 10.27 -9.97 20.82
N TYR A 186 11.26 -10.72 20.37
CA TYR A 186 11.66 -10.72 18.95
C TYR A 186 10.49 -11.02 18.00
N SER A 187 9.51 -11.83 18.44
CA SER A 187 8.28 -12.12 17.70
C SER A 187 7.47 -10.90 17.32
N ASP A 188 7.46 -9.86 18.18
CA ASP A 188 6.64 -8.67 17.96
C ASP A 188 7.24 -7.81 16.83
N TYR A 189 8.57 -7.69 16.78
CA TYR A 189 9.28 -7.01 15.69
C TYR A 189 9.16 -7.77 14.37
N HIS A 190 9.18 -9.11 14.42
CA HIS A 190 8.98 -9.96 13.25
C HIS A 190 7.62 -9.71 12.60
N SER A 191 6.59 -9.46 13.40
CA SER A 191 5.24 -9.17 12.92
C SER A 191 5.16 -7.90 12.06
N ILE A 192 5.87 -6.82 12.43
CA ILE A 192 5.98 -5.62 11.60
C ILE A 192 6.65 -5.95 10.26
N GLY A 193 7.78 -6.64 10.31
CA GLY A 193 8.52 -7.06 9.12
C GLY A 193 7.65 -7.90 8.17
N THR A 194 6.83 -8.80 8.72
CA THR A 194 5.93 -9.65 7.96
C THR A 194 4.85 -8.85 7.24
N ILE A 195 4.14 -7.97 7.93
CA ILE A 195 3.12 -7.11 7.31
C ILE A 195 3.77 -6.26 6.21
N TYR A 196 4.91 -5.67 6.50
CA TYR A 196 5.61 -4.81 5.56
C TYR A 196 6.09 -5.56 4.32
N SER A 197 6.61 -6.77 4.47
CA SER A 197 6.99 -7.63 3.34
C SER A 197 5.78 -8.02 2.48
N GLN A 198 4.62 -8.26 3.09
CA GLN A 198 3.38 -8.51 2.36
C GLN A 198 2.98 -7.31 1.48
N PHE A 199 3.06 -6.08 2.00
CA PHE A 199 2.83 -4.87 1.20
C PHE A 199 3.81 -4.76 0.03
N THR A 200 5.10 -5.04 0.26
CA THR A 200 6.12 -5.01 -0.78
C THR A 200 5.85 -6.04 -1.87
N ILE A 201 5.48 -7.27 -1.50
CA ILE A 201 5.13 -8.33 -2.45
C ILE A 201 3.89 -7.93 -3.28
N CYS A 202 2.87 -7.38 -2.64
CA CYS A 202 1.68 -6.90 -3.34
C CYS A 202 2.02 -5.80 -4.36
N ALA A 203 2.84 -4.82 -3.97
CA ALA A 203 3.30 -3.77 -4.88
C ALA A 203 4.14 -4.33 -6.04
N ALA A 204 5.02 -5.31 -5.78
CA ALA A 204 5.79 -5.97 -6.82
C ALA A 204 4.91 -6.76 -7.80
N MET A 205 3.85 -7.42 -7.31
CA MET A 205 2.90 -8.13 -8.19
C MET A 205 2.17 -7.15 -9.13
N VAL A 206 1.70 -6.00 -8.63
CA VAL A 206 1.09 -4.95 -9.45
C VAL A 206 2.08 -4.49 -10.53
N TYR A 207 3.31 -4.21 -10.13
CA TYR A 207 4.35 -3.79 -11.07
C TYR A 207 4.63 -4.81 -12.17
N ILE A 208 4.66 -6.11 -11.83
CA ILE A 208 4.84 -7.19 -12.81
C ILE A 208 3.67 -7.22 -13.80
N VAL A 209 2.43 -7.07 -13.34
CA VAL A 209 1.26 -7.11 -14.23
C VAL A 209 1.22 -5.88 -15.14
N TRP A 210 1.59 -4.70 -14.66
CA TRP A 210 1.81 -3.53 -15.50
C TRP A 210 2.93 -3.75 -16.54
N GLY A 211 3.99 -4.46 -16.16
CA GLY A 211 5.03 -4.87 -17.10
C GLY A 211 4.49 -5.77 -18.22
N PHE A 212 3.65 -6.74 -17.89
CA PHE A 212 2.96 -7.56 -18.90
C PHE A 212 2.03 -6.75 -19.80
N PHE A 213 1.28 -5.79 -19.21
CA PHE A 213 0.47 -4.88 -20.01
C PHE A 213 1.28 -4.12 -21.04
N GLN A 214 2.46 -3.63 -20.67
CA GLN A 214 3.39 -2.94 -21.57
C GLN A 214 3.93 -3.83 -22.71
N ILE A 215 4.06 -5.14 -22.47
CA ILE A 215 4.52 -6.10 -23.48
C ILE A 215 3.40 -6.41 -24.49
N ILE A 216 2.15 -6.53 -24.01
CA ILE A 216 1.00 -6.90 -24.84
C ILE A 216 0.47 -5.71 -25.62
N VAL A 217 0.39 -4.55 -24.97
CA VAL A 217 0.04 -3.29 -25.61
C VAL A 217 1.37 -2.63 -25.99
N PRO A 218 1.85 -2.78 -27.26
CA PRO A 218 3.14 -2.24 -27.61
C PRO A 218 3.14 -0.74 -27.35
N PRO A 219 3.96 -0.28 -26.41
CA PRO A 219 4.05 1.13 -26.14
C PRO A 219 4.69 1.81 -27.34
N GLN A 220 4.14 2.91 -27.74
CA GLN A 220 4.85 3.84 -28.62
C GLN A 220 5.86 4.66 -27.80
N PHE A 221 6.39 4.05 -26.73
CA PHE A 221 7.42 4.68 -25.92
C PHE A 221 8.71 4.81 -26.71
N SER A 222 9.30 5.98 -26.63
CA SER A 222 10.74 6.05 -26.88
C SER A 222 11.44 5.15 -25.85
N SER A 223 12.56 4.55 -26.22
CA SER A 223 13.37 3.72 -25.32
C SER A 223 13.68 4.43 -23.99
N ILE A 224 13.78 5.77 -24.02
CA ILE A 224 14.02 6.61 -22.86
C ILE A 224 12.82 6.61 -21.91
N GLN A 225 11.59 6.78 -22.42
CA GLN A 225 10.36 6.76 -21.60
C GLN A 225 10.18 5.42 -20.92
N THR A 226 10.42 4.32 -21.62
CA THR A 226 10.39 2.95 -21.07
C THR A 226 11.41 2.81 -19.93
N ILE A 227 12.66 3.25 -20.14
CA ILE A 227 13.70 3.18 -19.13
C ILE A 227 13.31 4.02 -17.90
N VAL A 228 12.85 5.25 -18.08
CA VAL A 228 12.45 6.16 -16.99
C VAL A 228 11.30 5.56 -16.18
N TRP A 229 10.28 4.99 -16.86
CA TRP A 229 9.14 4.35 -16.21
C TRP A 229 9.58 3.16 -15.37
N PHE A 230 10.24 2.17 -15.97
CA PHE A 230 10.64 0.97 -15.26
C PHE A 230 11.69 1.23 -14.19
N SER A 231 12.69 2.08 -14.45
CA SER A 231 13.71 2.43 -13.47
C SER A 231 13.13 3.24 -12.31
N GLY A 232 12.22 4.19 -12.59
CA GLY A 232 11.55 4.99 -11.57
C GLY A 232 10.74 4.12 -10.62
N PHE A 233 9.95 3.20 -11.15
CA PHE A 233 9.16 2.27 -10.35
C PHE A 233 10.03 1.31 -9.53
N ALA A 234 11.07 0.73 -10.14
CA ALA A 234 12.02 -0.13 -9.46
C ALA A 234 12.70 0.60 -8.30
N LEU A 235 13.09 1.86 -8.52
CA LEU A 235 13.72 2.69 -7.49
C LEU A 235 12.76 3.00 -6.34
N VAL A 236 11.49 3.29 -6.63
CA VAL A 236 10.45 3.50 -5.60
C VAL A 236 10.23 2.23 -4.79
N LEU A 237 10.11 1.06 -5.42
CA LEU A 237 9.97 -0.22 -4.73
C LEU A 237 11.20 -0.54 -3.85
N PHE A 238 12.40 -0.27 -4.37
CA PHE A 238 13.65 -0.49 -3.65
C PHE A 238 13.74 0.45 -2.44
N ALA A 239 13.45 1.73 -2.62
CA ALA A 239 13.43 2.71 -1.53
C ALA A 239 12.36 2.35 -0.49
N TYR A 240 11.17 1.94 -0.94
CA TYR A 240 10.10 1.47 -0.08
C TYR A 240 10.54 0.28 0.77
N PHE A 241 11.24 -0.69 0.19
CA PHE A 241 11.73 -1.85 0.91
C PHE A 241 12.84 -1.50 1.91
N LEU A 242 13.80 -0.65 1.53
CA LEU A 242 14.98 -0.36 2.36
C LEU A 242 14.71 0.62 3.50
N LEU A 243 13.91 1.67 3.28
CA LEU A 243 13.72 2.74 4.26
C LEU A 243 13.20 2.24 5.61
N PRO A 244 12.13 1.42 5.68
CA PRO A 244 11.65 0.90 6.95
C PRO A 244 12.57 -0.14 7.57
N GLN A 245 13.23 -0.96 6.74
CA GLN A 245 14.20 -1.92 7.27
C GLN A 245 15.35 -1.22 7.96
N TYR A 246 15.85 -0.13 7.37
CA TYR A 246 16.87 0.70 8.01
C TYR A 246 16.38 1.29 9.34
N SER A 247 15.15 1.81 9.38
CA SER A 247 14.57 2.39 10.60
C SER A 247 14.37 1.32 11.68
N ILE A 248 13.81 0.16 11.33
CA ILE A 248 13.64 -0.97 12.26
C ILE A 248 15.00 -1.48 12.76
N HIS A 249 15.99 -1.61 11.88
CA HIS A 249 17.32 -2.05 12.24
C HIS A 249 18.01 -1.08 13.20
N LYS A 250 17.96 0.22 12.91
CA LYS A 250 18.49 1.27 13.80
C LYS A 250 17.80 1.23 15.17
N MET A 251 16.50 1.06 15.20
CA MET A 251 15.69 0.92 16.39
C MET A 251 16.12 -0.30 17.23
N MET A 252 16.28 -1.46 16.59
CA MET A 252 16.74 -2.68 17.29
C MET A 252 18.13 -2.53 17.89
N ILE A 253 19.05 -1.83 17.19
CA ILE A 253 20.41 -1.56 17.68
C ILE A 253 20.37 -0.63 18.91
N SER A 254 19.58 0.46 18.87
CA SER A 254 19.47 1.38 20.01
C SER A 254 18.90 0.70 21.24
N THR A 255 17.81 -0.07 21.09
CA THR A 255 17.21 -0.83 22.19
C THR A 255 18.18 -1.88 22.78
N LYS A 256 18.94 -2.57 21.91
CA LYS A 256 19.95 -3.53 22.36
C LYS A 256 21.08 -2.84 23.15
N LYS A 257 21.52 -1.67 22.71
CA LYS A 257 22.55 -0.87 23.40
C LYS A 257 22.08 -0.40 24.78
N GLU A 258 20.87 0.12 24.87
CA GLU A 258 20.26 0.53 26.14
C GLU A 258 20.13 -0.63 27.12
N ARG A 259 19.70 -1.80 26.67
CA ARG A 259 19.65 -3.02 27.51
C ARG A 259 21.03 -3.41 28.01
N PHE A 260 22.04 -3.35 27.15
CA PHE A 260 23.39 -3.69 27.54
C PHE A 260 23.96 -2.71 28.58
N GLU A 261 23.71 -1.41 28.42
CA GLU A 261 24.12 -0.38 29.39
C GLU A 261 23.41 -0.56 30.73
N LEU A 262 22.10 -0.84 30.71
CA LEU A 262 21.31 -1.10 31.92
C LEU A 262 21.81 -2.36 32.64
N PHE A 263 22.06 -3.45 31.92
CA PHE A 263 22.58 -4.68 32.50
C PHE A 263 23.99 -4.50 33.06
N SER A 264 24.85 -3.78 32.36
CA SER A 264 26.22 -3.50 32.82
C SER A 264 26.25 -2.61 34.06
N SER A 265 25.33 -1.65 34.18
CA SER A 265 25.15 -0.81 35.37
C SER A 265 24.67 -1.61 36.58
N GLN A 266 23.70 -2.52 36.38
CA GLN A 266 23.20 -3.43 37.42
C GLN A 266 24.30 -4.40 37.91
N MET A 267 25.10 -4.94 36.98
CA MET A 267 26.23 -5.78 37.35
C MET A 267 27.27 -5.02 38.16
N ARG A 268 27.63 -3.78 37.78
CA ARG A 268 28.54 -2.93 38.57
C ARG A 268 27.96 -2.65 39.96
N ALA A 269 26.70 -2.26 40.05
CA ALA A 269 26.06 -2.02 41.35
C ALA A 269 26.04 -3.28 42.25
N ALA A 270 25.91 -4.47 41.68
CA ALA A 270 25.96 -5.73 42.40
C ALA A 270 27.40 -6.10 42.82
N MET A 271 28.44 -5.70 42.05
CA MET A 271 29.85 -5.92 42.41
C MET A 271 30.35 -4.92 43.43
N ASP A 272 29.84 -3.68 43.43
CA ASP A 272 30.24 -2.61 44.35
C ASP A 272 29.48 -2.69 45.67
N GLY A 273 28.49 -3.58 45.79
CA GLY A 273 27.77 -3.83 47.06
C GLY A 273 28.70 -4.44 48.11
N PRO A 274 28.51 -4.12 49.43
CA PRO A 274 29.34 -4.71 50.48
C PRO A 274 29.18 -6.24 50.46
N PHE A 275 30.27 -6.91 50.25
CA PHE A 275 30.39 -8.37 50.48
C PHE A 275 30.13 -8.59 52.01
N GLU A 276 28.91 -8.81 52.43
CA GLU A 276 28.66 -9.38 53.75
C GLU A 276 29.19 -10.83 53.71
N VAL A 277 30.36 -11.03 54.24
CA VAL A 277 30.88 -12.37 54.48
C VAL A 277 30.03 -12.93 55.66
N PRO A 278 29.26 -13.99 55.46
CA PRO A 278 28.55 -14.61 56.52
C PRO A 278 29.56 -15.20 57.50
N THR A 279 29.58 -14.64 58.71
CA THR A 279 30.34 -15.18 59.86
C THR A 279 29.71 -16.41 60.38
#